data_6c4c9d68bd6e9bf182b3b8f29462521d
#
_entry.id   6c4c9d68bd6e9bf182b3b8f29462521d
#
_cell.length_a   1.000
_cell.length_b   1.000
_cell.length_c   1.000
_cell.angle_alpha   90.00
_cell.angle_beta   90.00
_cell.angle_gamma   90.00
#
_symmetry.space_group_name_H-M   'P 1'
#
loop_
_entity.id
_entity.type
_entity.pdbx_description
1 polymer ?
#
loop_
_entity_poly.entity_id
_entity_poly.type
_entity_poly.pdbx_seq_one_letter_code
_entity_poly.pdbx_strand_id
1 'polypeptide(L)'
;MTEEHFPAPSHAPFSIVAISALLWSQGGIWAALAMVPLCFSGLVPASDLITAVLFGFAALSWVLAVLLPRRGSERARIWVIAEEIFIAILGLAIFGTWTFALGGYFLIAPIELFIVAGIFMSTCAVAGLVSGSGRDYCHRRAAL
;
A
#
# COMPACT_ATOMS: atom_id res chain seq x y z
N MET A 1 20.08 -38.00 -7.99
CA MET A 1 19.61 -36.63 -8.31
C MET A 1 20.22 -35.73 -7.26
N THR A 2 21.26 -35.01 -7.60
CA THR A 2 21.88 -34.01 -6.73
C THR A 2 20.99 -32.77 -6.76
N GLU A 3 20.33 -32.47 -5.63
CA GLU A 3 19.68 -31.17 -5.45
C GLU A 3 20.77 -30.10 -5.56
N GLU A 4 20.75 -29.38 -6.67
CA GLU A 4 21.58 -28.17 -6.82
C GLU A 4 21.09 -27.16 -5.78
N HIS A 5 21.85 -27.03 -4.72
CA HIS A 5 21.60 -26.04 -3.66
C HIS A 5 21.96 -24.66 -4.21
N PHE A 6 20.99 -24.00 -4.86
CA PHE A 6 21.17 -22.62 -5.29
C PHE A 6 21.25 -21.71 -4.06
N PRO A 7 22.34 -20.98 -3.86
CA PRO A 7 22.44 -20.06 -2.74
C PRO A 7 21.32 -19.02 -2.80
N ALA A 8 20.73 -18.75 -1.65
CA ALA A 8 19.69 -17.72 -1.55
C ALA A 8 20.21 -16.38 -2.10
N PRO A 9 19.43 -15.67 -2.91
CA PRO A 9 19.85 -14.37 -3.41
C PRO A 9 20.14 -13.43 -2.24
N SER A 10 21.36 -12.92 -2.18
CA SER A 10 21.84 -12.03 -1.11
C SER A 10 21.11 -10.69 -1.07
N HIS A 11 20.50 -10.29 -2.18
CA HIS A 11 19.80 -9.02 -2.32
C HIS A 11 18.37 -9.22 -2.81
N ALA A 12 17.46 -8.37 -2.30
CA ALA A 12 16.10 -8.34 -2.79
C ALA A 12 16.08 -7.83 -4.26
N PRO A 13 15.27 -8.44 -5.14
CA PRO A 13 15.14 -7.97 -6.51
C PRO A 13 14.61 -6.54 -6.56
N PHE A 14 14.95 -5.80 -7.61
CA PHE A 14 14.57 -4.40 -7.77
C PHE A 14 13.06 -4.17 -7.60
N SER A 15 12.22 -5.10 -8.07
CA SER A 15 10.76 -5.03 -7.89
C SER A 15 10.34 -4.98 -6.41
N ILE A 16 10.96 -5.79 -5.56
CA ILE A 16 10.67 -5.82 -4.11
C ILE A 16 11.12 -4.52 -3.43
N VAL A 17 12.28 -3.99 -3.83
CA VAL A 17 12.78 -2.71 -3.31
C VAL A 17 11.88 -1.56 -3.74
N ALA A 18 11.45 -1.54 -5.00
CA ALA A 18 10.52 -0.53 -5.52
C ALA A 18 9.16 -0.57 -4.78
N ILE A 19 8.59 -1.77 -4.56
CA ILE A 19 7.34 -1.92 -3.82
C ILE A 19 7.52 -1.46 -2.37
N SER A 20 8.64 -1.80 -1.73
CA SER A 20 8.95 -1.30 -0.38
C SER A 20 9.00 0.23 -0.32
N ALA A 21 9.60 0.88 -1.32
CA ALA A 21 9.63 2.33 -1.43
C ALA A 21 8.22 2.94 -1.63
N LEU A 22 7.37 2.29 -2.43
CA LEU A 22 5.97 2.68 -2.59
C LEU A 22 5.20 2.59 -1.27
N LEU A 23 5.32 1.51 -0.52
CA LEU A 23 4.69 1.34 0.79
C LEU A 23 5.18 2.39 1.80
N TRP A 24 6.46 2.76 1.79
CA TRP A 24 6.98 3.86 2.60
C TRP A 24 6.31 5.19 2.25
N SER A 25 6.16 5.48 0.96
CA SER A 25 5.51 6.70 0.48
C SER A 25 4.03 6.72 0.83
N GLN A 26 3.33 5.60 0.68
CA GLN A 26 1.92 5.46 1.07
C GLN A 26 1.72 5.69 2.57
N GLY A 27 2.55 5.06 3.41
CA GLY A 27 2.51 5.29 4.86
C GLY A 27 2.67 6.77 5.22
N GLY A 28 3.57 7.48 4.53
CA GLY A 28 3.72 8.93 4.67
C GLY A 28 2.47 9.72 4.26
N ILE A 29 1.83 9.34 3.16
CA ILE A 29 0.58 9.96 2.68
C ILE A 29 -0.55 9.72 3.69
N TRP A 30 -0.73 8.50 4.19
CA TRP A 30 -1.74 8.18 5.19
C TRP A 30 -1.53 8.95 6.49
N ALA A 31 -0.29 9.05 6.96
CA ALA A 31 0.05 9.85 8.14
C ALA A 31 -0.24 11.34 7.93
N ALA A 32 0.08 11.90 6.77
CA ALA A 32 -0.23 13.28 6.44
C ALA A 32 -1.74 13.53 6.37
N LEU A 33 -2.50 12.60 5.76
CA LEU A 33 -3.96 12.69 5.70
C LEU A 33 -4.61 12.58 7.09
N ALA A 34 -4.02 11.81 8.02
CA ALA A 34 -4.50 11.70 9.39
C ALA A 34 -4.38 13.01 10.17
N MET A 35 -3.47 13.91 9.80
CA MET A 35 -3.35 15.22 10.43
C MET A 35 -4.56 16.11 10.17
N VAL A 36 -5.28 15.93 9.07
CA VAL A 36 -6.45 16.73 8.72
C VAL A 36 -7.59 16.54 9.74
N PRO A 37 -8.14 15.33 9.95
CA PRO A 37 -9.19 15.14 10.96
C PRO A 37 -8.68 15.38 12.39
N LEU A 38 -7.38 15.19 12.66
CA LEU A 38 -6.80 15.50 13.96
C LEU A 38 -6.93 16.98 14.30
N CYS A 39 -6.83 17.90 13.34
CA CYS A 39 -7.07 19.32 13.56
C CYS A 39 -8.52 19.64 13.97
N PHE A 40 -9.46 18.73 13.72
CA PHE A 40 -10.87 18.85 14.07
C PHE A 40 -11.27 17.93 15.24
N SER A 41 -10.28 17.36 15.93
CA SER A 41 -10.51 16.49 17.10
C SER A 41 -11.31 17.24 18.17
N GLY A 42 -12.35 16.59 18.69
CA GLY A 42 -13.28 17.18 19.64
C GLY A 42 -14.35 18.13 19.04
N LEU A 43 -14.24 18.52 17.77
CA LEU A 43 -15.23 19.35 17.08
C LEU A 43 -16.19 18.50 16.22
N VAL A 44 -15.66 17.42 15.64
CA VAL A 44 -16.44 16.51 14.79
C VAL A 44 -16.39 15.11 15.42
N PRO A 45 -17.52 14.50 15.77
CA PRO A 45 -17.57 13.23 16.51
C PRO A 45 -16.83 12.06 15.85
N ALA A 46 -16.72 12.04 14.52
CA ALA A 46 -16.05 10.99 13.78
C ALA A 46 -14.54 11.24 13.54
N SER A 47 -14.03 12.44 13.89
CA SER A 47 -12.64 12.83 13.56
C SER A 47 -11.61 11.91 14.21
N ASP A 48 -11.82 11.53 15.46
CA ASP A 48 -10.88 10.69 16.21
C ASP A 48 -10.82 9.27 15.64
N LEU A 49 -11.95 8.71 15.25
CA LEU A 49 -12.02 7.40 14.60
C LEU A 49 -11.33 7.43 13.24
N ILE A 50 -11.61 8.43 12.42
CA ILE A 50 -10.97 8.60 11.11
C ILE A 50 -9.47 8.76 11.27
N THR A 51 -9.01 9.57 12.20
CA THR A 51 -7.59 9.75 12.52
C THR A 51 -6.93 8.43 12.91
N ALA A 52 -7.55 7.67 13.83
CA ALA A 52 -7.03 6.37 14.26
C ALA A 52 -6.93 5.36 13.11
N VAL A 53 -7.94 5.30 12.23
CA VAL A 53 -7.94 4.43 11.05
C VAL A 53 -6.81 4.81 10.09
N LEU A 54 -6.63 6.09 9.79
CA LEU A 54 -5.59 6.56 8.88
C LEU A 54 -4.18 6.31 9.44
N PHE A 55 -3.95 6.52 10.74
CA PHE A 55 -2.68 6.13 11.37
C PHE A 55 -2.48 4.62 11.38
N GLY A 56 -3.55 3.83 11.53
CA GLY A 56 -3.49 2.37 11.39
C GLY A 56 -2.99 1.94 10.03
N PHE A 57 -3.50 2.53 8.94
CA PHE A 57 -3.01 2.28 7.59
C PHE A 57 -1.56 2.73 7.40
N ALA A 58 -1.18 3.90 7.91
CA ALA A 58 0.21 4.35 7.86
C ALA A 58 1.16 3.35 8.54
N ALA A 59 0.82 2.90 9.74
CA ALA A 59 1.61 1.93 10.50
C ALA A 59 1.69 0.58 9.76
N LEU A 60 0.58 0.10 9.20
CA LEU A 60 0.54 -1.15 8.43
C LEU A 60 1.45 -1.06 7.20
N SER A 61 1.33 -0.02 6.38
CA SER A 61 2.17 0.19 5.20
C SER A 61 3.66 0.22 5.56
N TRP A 62 4.05 0.90 6.63
CA TRP A 62 5.45 0.95 7.07
C TRP A 62 5.97 -0.40 7.58
N VAL A 63 5.15 -1.13 8.33
CA VAL A 63 5.52 -2.48 8.79
C VAL A 63 5.71 -3.42 7.60
N LEU A 64 4.81 -3.39 6.62
CA LEU A 64 4.91 -4.21 5.41
C LEU A 64 6.10 -3.79 4.54
N ALA A 65 6.40 -2.50 4.43
CA ALA A 65 7.57 -1.98 3.74
C ALA A 65 8.88 -2.53 4.29
N VAL A 66 8.95 -2.76 5.60
CA VAL A 66 10.13 -3.35 6.27
C VAL A 66 10.15 -4.87 6.17
N LEU A 67 8.99 -5.52 6.34
CA LEU A 67 8.90 -6.99 6.37
C LEU A 67 9.11 -7.62 5.01
N LEU A 68 8.61 -6.99 3.95
CA LEU A 68 8.66 -7.54 2.60
C LEU A 68 10.11 -7.78 2.12
N PRO A 69 11.05 -6.81 2.17
CA PRO A 69 12.41 -7.03 1.73
C PRO A 69 13.24 -7.87 2.71
N ARG A 70 12.95 -7.78 4.03
CA ARG A 70 13.74 -8.48 5.05
C ARG A 70 13.39 -9.95 5.19
N ARG A 71 12.11 -10.27 5.23
CA ARG A 71 11.64 -11.64 5.45
C ARG A 71 11.24 -12.36 4.16
N GLY A 72 10.83 -11.62 3.12
CA GLY A 72 10.43 -12.17 1.83
C GLY A 72 9.38 -13.29 1.96
N SER A 73 8.57 -13.26 3.04
CA SER A 73 7.65 -14.35 3.32
C SER A 73 6.41 -14.26 2.41
N GLU A 74 5.89 -15.41 2.00
CA GLU A 74 4.64 -15.48 1.22
C GLU A 74 3.48 -14.80 1.97
N ARG A 75 3.46 -14.88 3.29
CA ARG A 75 2.46 -14.18 4.11
C ARG A 75 2.56 -12.66 3.98
N ALA A 76 3.77 -12.11 4.03
CA ALA A 76 3.97 -10.67 3.85
C ALA A 76 3.50 -10.23 2.45
N ARG A 77 3.79 -11.01 1.41
CA ARG A 77 3.32 -10.77 0.05
C ARG A 77 1.79 -10.72 -0.04
N ILE A 78 1.11 -11.70 0.56
CA ILE A 78 -0.36 -11.76 0.57
C ILE A 78 -0.96 -10.56 1.30
N TRP A 79 -0.38 -10.16 2.43
CA TRP A 79 -0.84 -8.99 3.18
C TRP A 79 -0.68 -7.70 2.39
N VAL A 80 0.44 -7.49 1.70
CA VAL A 80 0.63 -6.32 0.83
C VAL A 80 -0.39 -6.31 -0.30
N ILE A 81 -0.61 -7.45 -0.97
CA ILE A 81 -1.62 -7.55 -2.03
C ILE A 81 -3.02 -7.21 -1.49
N ALA A 82 -3.38 -7.74 -0.33
CA ALA A 82 -4.68 -7.48 0.29
C ALA A 82 -4.85 -6.00 0.66
N GLU A 83 -3.82 -5.37 1.24
CA GLU A 83 -3.81 -3.94 1.57
C GLU A 83 -4.00 -3.10 0.31
N GLU A 84 -3.23 -3.38 -0.75
CA GLU A 84 -3.26 -2.61 -1.99
C GLU A 84 -4.60 -2.75 -2.73
N ILE A 85 -5.18 -3.94 -2.76
CA ILE A 85 -6.52 -4.16 -3.32
C ILE A 85 -7.56 -3.37 -2.51
N PHE A 86 -7.47 -3.40 -1.18
CA PHE A 86 -8.39 -2.65 -0.32
C PHE A 86 -8.27 -1.15 -0.57
N ILE A 87 -7.06 -0.60 -0.66
CA ILE A 87 -6.79 0.81 -0.95
C ILE A 87 -7.37 1.19 -2.33
N ALA A 88 -7.17 0.35 -3.35
CA ALA A 88 -7.70 0.59 -4.68
C ALA A 88 -9.24 0.63 -4.69
N ILE A 89 -9.89 -0.33 -4.00
CA ILE A 89 -11.35 -0.37 -3.89
C ILE A 89 -11.87 0.86 -3.13
N LEU A 90 -11.23 1.21 -2.01
CA LEU A 90 -11.60 2.39 -1.23
C LEU A 90 -11.44 3.67 -2.04
N GLY A 91 -10.32 3.80 -2.76
CA GLY A 91 -10.07 4.93 -3.65
C GLY A 91 -11.12 5.06 -4.74
N LEU A 92 -11.50 3.96 -5.39
CA LEU A 92 -12.57 3.93 -6.39
C LEU A 92 -13.94 4.31 -5.79
N ALA A 93 -14.25 3.82 -4.59
CA ALA A 93 -15.49 4.15 -3.89
C ALA A 93 -15.56 5.65 -3.54
N ILE A 94 -14.48 6.21 -3.02
CA ILE A 94 -14.39 7.64 -2.71
C ILE A 94 -14.48 8.47 -3.99
N PHE A 95 -13.74 8.12 -5.03
CA PHE A 95 -13.77 8.80 -6.32
C PHE A 95 -15.17 8.78 -6.93
N GLY A 96 -15.83 7.62 -6.96
CA GLY A 96 -17.18 7.47 -7.48
C GLY A 96 -18.19 8.30 -6.69
N THR A 97 -18.17 8.19 -5.33
CA THR A 97 -19.09 8.96 -4.48
C THR A 97 -18.90 10.46 -4.65
N TRP A 98 -17.65 10.88 -4.74
CA TRP A 98 -17.28 12.28 -4.90
C TRP A 98 -17.72 12.83 -6.28
N THR A 99 -17.45 12.11 -7.35
CA THR A 99 -17.85 12.50 -8.71
C THR A 99 -19.36 12.58 -8.86
N PHE A 100 -20.09 11.61 -8.30
CA PHE A 100 -21.55 11.58 -8.38
C PHE A 100 -22.24 12.57 -7.43
N ALA A 101 -21.74 12.74 -6.20
CA ALA A 101 -22.38 13.58 -5.19
C ALA A 101 -22.15 15.08 -5.43
N LEU A 102 -21.00 15.45 -5.98
CA LEU A 102 -20.62 16.85 -6.18
C LEU A 102 -20.76 17.33 -7.63
N GLY A 103 -21.32 16.51 -8.52
CA GLY A 103 -21.65 16.91 -9.89
C GLY A 103 -20.44 17.34 -10.72
N GLY A 104 -19.25 16.81 -10.44
CA GLY A 104 -18.04 17.09 -11.22
C GLY A 104 -17.52 18.53 -11.10
N TYR A 105 -17.83 19.25 -10.02
CA TYR A 105 -17.28 20.58 -9.82
C TYR A 105 -15.75 20.54 -9.67
N PHE A 106 -15.08 21.11 -10.65
CA PHE A 106 -13.62 21.19 -10.87
C PHE A 106 -12.77 21.81 -9.74
N LEU A 107 -13.35 22.19 -8.62
CA LEU A 107 -12.63 22.83 -7.51
C LEU A 107 -11.74 21.86 -6.70
N ILE A 108 -11.71 20.56 -7.08
CA ILE A 108 -11.05 19.52 -6.29
C ILE A 108 -10.08 18.66 -7.13
N ALA A 109 -9.68 19.18 -8.27
CA ALA A 109 -8.69 18.56 -9.16
C ALA A 109 -7.44 17.96 -8.43
N PRO A 110 -6.88 18.58 -7.38
CA PRO A 110 -5.76 18.00 -6.66
C PRO A 110 -6.12 16.68 -5.94
N ILE A 111 -7.29 16.60 -5.31
CA ILE A 111 -7.72 15.40 -4.56
C ILE A 111 -8.00 14.25 -5.52
N GLU A 112 -8.68 14.51 -6.63
CA GLU A 112 -8.93 13.51 -7.67
C GLU A 112 -7.61 12.95 -8.23
N LEU A 113 -6.64 13.83 -8.48
CA LEU A 113 -5.32 13.44 -8.95
C LEU A 113 -4.60 12.53 -7.95
N PHE A 114 -4.67 12.83 -6.65
CA PHE A 114 -4.10 12.01 -5.59
C PHE A 114 -4.77 10.63 -5.51
N ILE A 115 -6.10 10.56 -5.65
CA ILE A 115 -6.84 9.29 -5.64
C ILE A 115 -6.44 8.44 -6.85
N VAL A 116 -6.42 9.03 -8.05
CA VAL A 116 -6.03 8.32 -9.28
C VAL A 116 -4.58 7.86 -9.20
N ALA A 117 -3.67 8.69 -8.72
CA ALA A 117 -2.27 8.32 -8.52
C ALA A 117 -2.14 7.18 -7.50
N GLY A 118 -2.90 7.22 -6.39
CA GLY A 118 -2.95 6.16 -5.40
C GLY A 118 -3.41 4.83 -5.99
N ILE A 119 -4.50 4.82 -6.73
CA ILE A 119 -5.02 3.62 -7.41
C ILE A 119 -3.98 3.05 -8.40
N PHE A 120 -3.34 3.93 -9.17
CA PHE A 120 -2.30 3.52 -10.12
C PHE A 120 -1.10 2.88 -9.39
N MET A 121 -0.62 3.50 -8.32
CA MET A 121 0.48 2.97 -7.50
C MET A 121 0.13 1.61 -6.90
N SER A 122 -1.06 1.44 -6.34
CA SER A 122 -1.56 0.17 -5.81
C SER A 122 -1.61 -0.91 -6.90
N THR A 123 -2.09 -0.57 -8.09
CA THR A 123 -2.14 -1.50 -9.22
C THR A 123 -0.73 -1.93 -9.65
N CYS A 124 0.23 -1.01 -9.71
CA CYS A 124 1.61 -1.32 -10.02
C CYS A 124 2.27 -2.21 -8.95
N ALA A 125 1.99 -1.97 -7.67
CA ALA A 125 2.49 -2.79 -6.57
C ALA A 125 1.97 -4.23 -6.65
N VAL A 126 0.66 -4.40 -6.85
CA VAL A 126 0.04 -5.72 -7.04
C VAL A 126 0.62 -6.44 -8.25
N ALA A 127 0.71 -5.77 -9.40
CA ALA A 127 1.28 -6.35 -10.62
C ALA A 127 2.74 -6.80 -10.40
N GLY A 128 3.55 -6.00 -9.71
CA GLY A 128 4.93 -6.35 -9.37
C GLY A 128 5.04 -7.56 -8.45
N LEU A 129 4.13 -7.71 -7.48
CA LEU A 129 4.11 -8.85 -6.54
C LEU A 129 3.54 -10.14 -7.14
N VAL A 130 2.64 -10.02 -8.11
CA VAL A 130 2.08 -11.16 -8.84
C VAL A 130 3.03 -11.62 -9.95
N SER A 131 3.91 -10.75 -10.44
CA SER A 131 4.92 -11.10 -11.43
C SER A 131 5.85 -12.22 -10.95
N GLY A 132 6.38 -13.02 -11.89
CA GLY A 132 7.24 -14.17 -11.59
C GLY A 132 8.40 -13.84 -10.64
N SER A 133 9.08 -12.70 -10.84
CA SER A 133 10.24 -12.30 -10.03
C SER A 133 9.89 -12.04 -8.55
N GLY A 134 8.77 -11.39 -8.29
CA GLY A 134 8.30 -11.12 -6.92
C GLY A 134 7.84 -12.39 -6.21
N ARG A 135 7.11 -13.25 -6.94
CA ARG A 135 6.64 -14.53 -6.45
C ARG A 135 7.81 -15.48 -6.13
N ASP A 136 8.75 -15.63 -7.05
CA ASP A 136 9.90 -16.53 -6.89
C ASP A 136 10.80 -16.12 -5.73
N TYR A 137 10.96 -14.81 -5.50
CA TYR A 137 11.70 -14.31 -4.35
C TYR A 137 11.05 -14.74 -3.03
N CYS A 138 9.75 -14.53 -2.89
CA CYS A 138 9.01 -14.88 -1.68
C CYS A 138 8.97 -16.41 -1.45
N HIS A 139 8.83 -17.21 -2.51
CA HIS A 139 8.85 -18.67 -2.40
C HIS A 139 10.22 -19.21 -1.97
N ARG A 140 11.31 -18.71 -2.56
CA ARG A 140 12.66 -19.17 -2.20
C ARG A 140 13.04 -18.82 -0.75
N ARG A 141 12.61 -17.64 -0.27
CA ARG A 141 12.86 -17.24 1.12
C ARG A 141 12.00 -17.99 2.13
N ALA A 142 10.82 -18.44 1.75
CA ALA A 142 9.95 -19.25 2.62
C ALA A 142 10.43 -20.70 2.79
N ALA A 143 11.30 -21.18 1.90
CA ALA A 143 11.87 -22.52 1.93
C ALA A 143 13.19 -22.62 2.76
N LEU A 144 13.70 -21.49 3.25
CA LEU A 144 14.89 -21.39 4.13
C LEU A 144 14.48 -21.21 5.58
#